data_7c8be3c2e42c3555fef44f5882d81b3a
#
_entry.id   7c8be3c2e42c3555fef44f5882d81b3a
#
_cell.length_a   1.000
_cell.length_b   1.000
_cell.length_c   1.000
_cell.angle_alpha   90.00
_cell.angle_beta   90.00
_cell.angle_gamma   90.00
#
_symmetry.space_group_name_H-M   'P 1'
#
loop_
_entity.id
_entity.type
_entity.pdbx_description
1 polymer ?
#
loop_
_entity_poly.entity_id
_entity_poly.type
_entity_poly.pdbx_seq_one_letter_code
_entity_poly.pdbx_strand_id
1 'polypeptide(L)'
;GNDFSFATFSKNEFYSTLNARLVDMADVSSDRRIVDLACGAGGVTRLILERINRTKDTVVIALDHSSVALKTAMEDLKDISNNAVKFVQLGVENVSDAVKESVDTIVFCNAIHYVPDKDAVVSDIANALRPGGKFAFNTSFYEGGQHEGSTAFYSKWMLKAMRILR
;
A
#
# COMPACT_ATOMS: atom_id res chain seq x y z
N GLY A 1 -17.31 7.01 -20.35
CA GLY A 1 -16.22 7.30 -19.47
C GLY A 1 -15.52 6.01 -19.11
N ASN A 2 -14.27 5.81 -19.56
CA ASN A 2 -13.47 4.66 -19.12
C ASN A 2 -13.16 4.86 -17.65
N ASP A 3 -13.80 4.07 -16.82
CA ASP A 3 -13.51 3.95 -15.42
C ASP A 3 -12.14 3.28 -15.31
N PHE A 4 -11.08 4.09 -15.17
CA PHE A 4 -9.76 3.63 -14.76
C PHE A 4 -9.87 3.20 -13.31
N SER A 5 -10.52 2.06 -13.08
CA SER A 5 -10.68 1.54 -11.73
C SER A 5 -9.32 1.07 -11.22
N PHE A 6 -9.01 1.40 -9.97
CA PHE A 6 -7.86 0.89 -9.22
C PHE A 6 -7.72 -0.64 -9.31
N ALA A 7 -8.81 -1.37 -9.55
CA ALA A 7 -8.82 -2.81 -9.78
C ALA A 7 -8.04 -3.24 -11.04
N THR A 8 -8.05 -2.41 -12.10
CA THR A 8 -7.25 -2.67 -13.32
C THR A 8 -5.77 -2.39 -13.07
N PHE A 9 -5.46 -1.41 -12.24
CA PHE A 9 -4.09 -1.03 -11.88
C PHE A 9 -3.43 -2.09 -11.00
N SER A 10 -4.16 -2.64 -10.02
CA SER A 10 -3.67 -3.68 -9.10
C SER A 10 -3.40 -5.02 -9.79
N LYS A 11 -4.01 -5.27 -10.95
CA LYS A 11 -3.79 -6.46 -11.79
C LYS A 11 -2.67 -6.29 -12.82
N ASN A 12 -2.02 -5.12 -12.87
CA ASN A 12 -0.90 -4.91 -13.78
C ASN A 12 0.33 -5.65 -13.25
N GLU A 13 0.86 -6.57 -14.05
CA GLU A 13 2.01 -7.42 -13.72
C GLU A 13 3.25 -6.63 -13.25
N PHE A 14 3.48 -5.44 -13.82
CA PHE A 14 4.58 -4.56 -13.43
C PHE A 14 4.45 -4.10 -11.97
N TYR A 15 3.26 -3.60 -11.55
CA TYR A 15 3.04 -3.16 -10.17
C TYR A 15 3.03 -4.33 -9.19
N SER A 16 2.47 -5.46 -9.60
CA SER A 16 2.49 -6.68 -8.79
C SER A 16 3.92 -7.13 -8.50
N THR A 17 4.80 -7.11 -9.49
CA THR A 17 6.22 -7.46 -9.34
C THR A 17 6.96 -6.47 -8.42
N LEU A 18 6.74 -5.15 -8.58
CA LEU A 18 7.35 -4.14 -7.71
C LEU A 18 6.87 -4.27 -6.26
N ASN A 19 5.59 -4.50 -6.05
CA ASN A 19 5.01 -4.66 -4.72
C ASN A 19 5.53 -5.95 -4.06
N ALA A 20 5.63 -7.06 -4.81
CA ALA A 20 6.21 -8.29 -4.31
C ALA A 20 7.65 -8.08 -3.84
N ARG A 21 8.48 -7.41 -4.65
CA ARG A 21 9.84 -7.07 -4.28
C ARG A 21 9.92 -6.19 -3.03
N LEU A 22 9.02 -5.21 -2.89
CA LEU A 22 8.98 -4.37 -1.69
C LEU A 22 8.67 -5.18 -0.43
N VAL A 23 7.67 -6.07 -0.50
CA VAL A 23 7.29 -6.93 0.63
C VAL A 23 8.42 -7.91 0.98
N ASP A 24 9.14 -8.44 -0.04
CA ASP A 24 10.32 -9.27 0.17
C ASP A 24 11.43 -8.49 0.91
N MET A 25 11.69 -7.24 0.49
CA MET A 25 12.69 -6.38 1.14
C MET A 25 12.28 -5.96 2.56
N ALA A 26 11.00 -5.82 2.82
CA ALA A 26 10.47 -5.51 4.16
C ALA A 26 10.66 -6.67 5.13
N ASP A 27 10.90 -7.89 4.63
CA ASP A 27 11.11 -9.12 5.43
C ASP A 27 10.09 -9.27 6.56
N VAL A 28 8.84 -9.52 6.16
CA VAL A 28 7.71 -9.64 7.08
C VAL A 28 7.58 -11.04 7.69
N SER A 29 8.47 -11.95 7.36
CA SER A 29 8.33 -13.39 7.67
C SER A 29 8.16 -13.69 9.16
N SER A 30 8.84 -12.95 10.03
CA SER A 30 8.79 -13.11 11.48
C SER A 30 7.88 -12.10 12.18
N ASP A 31 7.28 -11.17 11.44
CA ASP A 31 6.41 -10.14 12.00
C ASP A 31 5.07 -10.72 12.47
N ARG A 32 4.49 -10.11 13.48
CA ARG A 32 3.19 -10.51 14.04
C ARG A 32 2.09 -9.51 13.76
N ARG A 33 2.42 -8.22 13.70
CA ARG A 33 1.48 -7.14 13.40
C ARG A 33 1.99 -6.33 12.22
N ILE A 34 1.30 -6.42 11.11
CA ILE A 34 1.65 -5.73 9.87
C ILE A 34 0.45 -4.89 9.43
N VAL A 35 0.71 -3.66 8.98
CA VAL A 35 -0.30 -2.81 8.34
C VAL A 35 -0.02 -2.76 6.84
N ASP A 36 -1.04 -3.06 6.05
CA ASP A 36 -1.12 -2.72 4.62
C ASP A 36 -1.92 -1.42 4.50
N LEU A 37 -1.21 -0.31 4.34
CA LEU A 37 -1.75 1.04 4.33
C LEU A 37 -2.19 1.42 2.93
N ALA A 38 -3.44 1.85 2.75
CA ALA A 38 -4.11 2.02 1.47
C ALA A 38 -4.14 0.70 0.66
N CYS A 39 -4.68 -0.35 1.27
CA CYS A 39 -4.63 -1.72 0.74
C CYS A 39 -5.40 -1.92 -0.57
N GLY A 40 -6.31 -1.00 -0.93
CA GLY A 40 -7.14 -1.11 -2.12
C GLY A 40 -7.90 -2.43 -2.17
N ALA A 41 -7.81 -3.17 -3.27
CA ALA A 41 -8.42 -4.48 -3.46
C ALA A 41 -7.63 -5.65 -2.82
N GLY A 42 -6.64 -5.37 -1.96
CA GLY A 42 -5.95 -6.38 -1.16
C GLY A 42 -4.79 -7.11 -1.85
N GLY A 43 -4.28 -6.58 -2.98
CA GLY A 43 -3.15 -7.21 -3.68
C GLY A 43 -1.89 -7.31 -2.83
N VAL A 44 -1.52 -6.25 -2.11
CA VAL A 44 -0.37 -6.24 -1.20
C VAL A 44 -0.66 -7.05 0.06
N THR A 45 -1.89 -6.99 0.58
CA THR A 45 -2.32 -7.85 1.70
C THR A 45 -2.09 -9.34 1.37
N ARG A 46 -2.44 -9.77 0.15
CA ARG A 46 -2.17 -11.15 -0.33
C ARG A 46 -0.68 -11.46 -0.29
N LEU A 47 0.16 -10.59 -0.82
CA LEU A 47 1.61 -10.76 -0.83
C LEU A 47 2.20 -10.91 0.57
N ILE A 48 1.69 -10.12 1.53
CA ILE A 48 2.06 -10.24 2.95
C ILE A 48 1.66 -11.60 3.50
N LEU A 49 0.39 -12.02 3.27
CA LEU A 49 -0.14 -13.29 3.76
C LEU A 49 0.62 -14.52 3.23
N GLU A 50 1.19 -14.44 2.04
CA GLU A 50 2.00 -15.50 1.43
C GLU A 50 3.40 -15.62 2.05
N ARG A 51 3.90 -14.57 2.72
CA ARG A 51 5.27 -14.46 3.22
C ARG A 51 5.40 -14.56 4.73
N ILE A 52 4.35 -14.25 5.47
CA ILE A 52 4.40 -14.30 6.92
C ILE A 52 4.32 -15.75 7.45
N ASN A 53 5.09 -16.04 8.48
CA ASN A 53 4.95 -17.28 9.26
C ASN A 53 3.80 -17.08 10.25
N ARG A 54 2.59 -17.48 9.85
CA ARG A 54 1.38 -17.24 10.62
C ARG A 54 1.40 -17.99 11.95
N THR A 55 1.11 -17.28 13.01
CA THR A 55 0.80 -17.83 14.33
C THR A 55 -0.61 -17.39 14.73
N LYS A 56 -1.14 -17.91 15.83
CA LYS A 56 -2.44 -17.45 16.38
C LYS A 56 -2.48 -15.96 16.73
N ASP A 57 -1.30 -15.34 16.95
CA ASP A 57 -1.17 -13.93 17.32
C ASP A 57 -0.83 -13.03 16.13
N THR A 58 -0.74 -13.59 14.92
CA THR A 58 -0.44 -12.84 13.70
C THR A 58 -1.67 -12.08 13.23
N VAL A 59 -1.52 -10.77 13.01
CA VAL A 59 -2.58 -9.90 12.49
C VAL A 59 -2.03 -9.03 11.37
N VAL A 60 -2.69 -9.04 10.22
CA VAL A 60 -2.51 -8.08 9.14
C VAL A 60 -3.69 -7.11 9.17
N ILE A 61 -3.42 -5.82 9.30
CA ILE A 61 -4.41 -4.75 9.28
C ILE A 61 -4.40 -4.17 7.88
N ALA A 62 -5.44 -4.48 7.10
CA ALA A 62 -5.65 -3.95 5.75
C ALA A 62 -6.52 -2.69 5.87
N LEU A 63 -5.92 -1.53 5.66
CA LEU A 63 -6.52 -0.22 5.88
C LEU A 63 -6.72 0.49 4.54
N ASP A 64 -7.94 0.97 4.29
CA ASP A 64 -8.26 1.82 3.14
C ASP A 64 -9.43 2.75 3.48
N HIS A 65 -9.49 3.93 2.86
CA HIS A 65 -10.62 4.86 3.03
C HIS A 65 -11.85 4.43 2.24
N SER A 66 -11.68 3.62 1.20
CA SER A 66 -12.74 3.18 0.29
C SER A 66 -13.41 1.91 0.78
N SER A 67 -14.68 2.03 1.19
CA SER A 67 -15.50 0.86 1.56
C SER A 67 -15.69 -0.12 0.40
N VAL A 68 -15.70 0.37 -0.85
CA VAL A 68 -15.81 -0.46 -2.05
C VAL A 68 -14.55 -1.29 -2.26
N ALA A 69 -13.37 -0.67 -2.12
CA ALA A 69 -12.10 -1.38 -2.21
C ALA A 69 -11.98 -2.46 -1.13
N LEU A 70 -12.33 -2.14 0.12
CA LEU A 70 -12.32 -3.11 1.22
C LEU A 70 -13.26 -4.29 0.99
N LYS A 71 -14.48 -4.07 0.46
CA LYS A 71 -15.38 -5.16 0.11
C LYS A 71 -14.77 -6.10 -0.94
N THR A 72 -14.11 -5.54 -1.95
CA THR A 72 -13.40 -6.34 -2.95
C THR A 72 -12.26 -7.14 -2.30
N ALA A 73 -11.45 -6.49 -1.45
CA ALA A 73 -10.36 -7.14 -0.74
C ALA A 73 -10.86 -8.29 0.17
N MET A 74 -11.96 -8.08 0.89
CA MET A 74 -12.57 -9.11 1.75
C MET A 74 -13.02 -10.32 0.93
N GLU A 75 -13.64 -10.11 -0.23
CA GLU A 75 -14.08 -11.20 -1.11
C GLU A 75 -12.89 -11.93 -1.74
N ASP A 76 -11.92 -11.20 -2.26
CA ASP A 76 -10.75 -11.77 -2.93
C ASP A 76 -9.80 -12.52 -1.98
N LEU A 77 -9.84 -12.20 -0.68
CA LEU A 77 -8.97 -12.79 0.34
C LEU A 77 -9.68 -13.77 1.28
N LYS A 78 -10.98 -14.03 1.10
CA LYS A 78 -11.78 -14.85 2.01
C LYS A 78 -11.20 -16.23 2.28
N ASP A 79 -10.63 -16.87 1.24
CA ASP A 79 -10.11 -18.23 1.33
C ASP A 79 -8.71 -18.32 1.97
N ILE A 80 -7.98 -17.19 2.03
CA ILE A 80 -6.60 -17.17 2.52
C ILE A 80 -6.40 -16.32 3.79
N SER A 81 -7.36 -15.49 4.15
CA SER A 81 -7.25 -14.62 5.33
C SER A 81 -7.22 -15.40 6.65
N ASN A 82 -8.01 -16.48 6.76
CA ASN A 82 -8.06 -17.36 7.94
C ASN A 82 -8.10 -16.59 9.27
N ASN A 83 -8.92 -15.53 9.38
CA ASN A 83 -9.02 -14.63 10.51
C ASN A 83 -7.73 -13.84 10.87
N ALA A 84 -6.68 -13.94 10.06
CA ALA A 84 -5.45 -13.18 10.28
C ALA A 84 -5.53 -11.74 9.76
N VAL A 85 -6.58 -11.37 9.01
CA VAL A 85 -6.75 -10.04 8.44
C VAL A 85 -7.87 -9.28 9.13
N LYS A 86 -7.58 -8.04 9.53
CA LYS A 86 -8.58 -7.05 9.95
C LYS A 86 -8.68 -5.98 8.87
N PHE A 87 -9.87 -5.81 8.31
CA PHE A 87 -10.16 -4.75 7.36
C PHE A 87 -10.67 -3.52 8.12
N VAL A 88 -10.04 -2.38 7.90
CA VAL A 88 -10.34 -1.13 8.61
C VAL A 88 -10.59 -0.03 7.60
N GLN A 89 -11.77 0.60 7.66
CA GLN A 89 -12.08 1.76 6.84
C GLN A 89 -11.60 3.03 7.56
N LEU A 90 -10.46 3.57 7.12
CA LEU A 90 -9.84 4.78 7.68
C LEU A 90 -8.93 5.42 6.64
N GLY A 91 -8.72 6.73 6.76
CA GLY A 91 -7.71 7.45 5.96
C GLY A 91 -6.29 7.17 6.44
N VAL A 92 -5.34 7.31 5.53
CA VAL A 92 -3.91 7.04 5.82
C VAL A 92 -3.30 8.01 6.85
N GLU A 93 -3.92 9.17 7.03
CA GLU A 93 -3.52 10.20 8.00
C GLU A 93 -3.81 9.83 9.46
N ASN A 94 -4.51 8.72 9.71
CA ASN A 94 -4.92 8.29 11.05
C ASN A 94 -4.54 6.82 11.32
N VAL A 95 -3.40 6.36 10.80
CA VAL A 95 -3.01 4.95 10.94
C VAL A 95 -2.80 4.55 12.40
N SER A 96 -2.30 5.46 13.25
CA SER A 96 -2.12 5.21 14.68
C SER A 96 -3.44 4.94 15.40
N ASP A 97 -4.56 5.50 14.94
CA ASP A 97 -5.90 5.23 15.49
C ASP A 97 -6.41 3.82 15.15
N ALA A 98 -5.95 3.27 14.01
CA ALA A 98 -6.33 1.92 13.57
C ALA A 98 -5.65 0.82 14.37
N VAL A 99 -4.53 1.12 15.03
CA VAL A 99 -3.72 0.15 15.76
C VAL A 99 -3.81 0.39 17.26
N LYS A 100 -4.25 -0.63 18.01
CA LYS A 100 -4.32 -0.54 19.47
C LYS A 100 -2.95 -0.77 20.14
N GLU A 101 -2.07 -1.43 19.45
CA GLU A 101 -0.72 -1.78 19.88
C GLU A 101 0.25 -1.53 18.75
N SER A 102 1.47 -1.16 19.08
CA SER A 102 2.52 -0.91 18.08
C SER A 102 2.71 -2.08 17.13
N VAL A 103 2.98 -1.79 15.88
CA VAL A 103 3.12 -2.77 14.79
C VAL A 103 4.59 -2.97 14.39
N ASP A 104 4.88 -4.13 13.82
CA ASP A 104 6.23 -4.49 13.38
C ASP A 104 6.61 -3.80 12.08
N THR A 105 5.67 -3.80 11.12
CA THR A 105 5.90 -3.27 9.77
C THR A 105 4.65 -2.59 9.24
N ILE A 106 4.86 -1.46 8.56
CA ILE A 106 3.84 -0.77 7.76
C ILE A 106 4.32 -0.78 6.30
N VAL A 107 3.49 -1.30 5.41
CA VAL A 107 3.71 -1.31 3.96
C VAL A 107 2.75 -0.33 3.32
N PHE A 108 3.24 0.56 2.43
CA PHE A 108 2.46 1.59 1.77
C PHE A 108 2.80 1.67 0.29
N CYS A 109 2.04 0.97 -0.54
CA CYS A 109 2.32 0.79 -1.96
C CYS A 109 1.55 1.75 -2.85
N ASN A 110 2.26 2.46 -3.72
CA ASN A 110 1.71 3.27 -4.82
C ASN A 110 0.65 4.31 -4.41
N ALA A 111 0.71 4.85 -3.19
CA ALA A 111 -0.30 5.78 -2.69
C ALA A 111 0.27 7.01 -1.97
N ILE A 112 1.52 7.01 -1.53
CA ILE A 112 2.12 8.14 -0.78
C ILE A 112 2.09 9.45 -1.58
N HIS A 113 2.12 9.39 -2.90
CA HIS A 113 2.06 10.57 -3.76
C HIS A 113 0.69 11.27 -3.76
N TYR A 114 -0.39 10.58 -3.33
CA TYR A 114 -1.71 11.18 -3.17
C TYR A 114 -1.88 11.92 -1.83
N VAL A 115 -0.97 11.73 -0.89
CA VAL A 115 -1.06 12.32 0.44
C VAL A 115 -0.69 13.82 0.37
N PRO A 116 -1.59 14.72 0.78
CA PRO A 116 -1.32 16.16 0.75
C PRO A 116 -0.22 16.57 1.74
N ASP A 117 -0.30 16.08 2.98
CA ASP A 117 0.67 16.31 4.04
C ASP A 117 1.44 15.03 4.37
N LYS A 118 2.56 14.86 3.68
CA LYS A 118 3.40 13.66 3.83
C LYS A 118 4.11 13.62 5.17
N ASP A 119 4.49 14.77 5.71
CA ASP A 119 5.20 14.86 6.98
C ASP A 119 4.29 14.43 8.13
N ALA A 120 3.04 14.87 8.14
CA ALA A 120 2.05 14.43 9.12
C ALA A 120 1.81 12.92 9.06
N VAL A 121 1.63 12.36 7.85
CA VAL A 121 1.41 10.92 7.68
C VAL A 121 2.62 10.09 8.09
N VAL A 122 3.84 10.50 7.73
CA VAL A 122 5.07 9.81 8.13
C VAL A 122 5.25 9.87 9.64
N SER A 123 4.92 11.00 10.27
CA SER A 123 4.94 11.14 11.73
C SER A 123 3.94 10.18 12.40
N ASP A 124 2.73 10.07 11.87
CA ASP A 124 1.71 9.16 12.41
C ASP A 124 2.11 7.68 12.22
N ILE A 125 2.69 7.34 11.06
CA ILE A 125 3.29 6.01 10.82
C ILE A 125 4.38 5.71 11.85
N ALA A 126 5.27 6.67 12.13
CA ALA A 126 6.32 6.49 13.14
C ALA A 126 5.76 6.22 14.54
N ASN A 127 4.64 6.88 14.90
CA ASN A 127 3.95 6.65 16.18
C ASN A 127 3.28 5.28 16.24
N ALA A 128 2.82 4.74 15.13
CA ALA A 128 2.20 3.41 15.07
C ALA A 128 3.22 2.27 15.14
N LEU A 129 4.45 2.50 14.69
CA LEU A 129 5.52 1.50 14.69
C LEU A 129 6.11 1.29 16.09
N ARG A 130 6.44 0.04 16.42
CA ARG A 130 7.28 -0.24 17.59
C ARG A 130 8.72 0.27 17.38
N PRO A 131 9.51 0.44 18.46
CA PRO A 131 10.94 0.68 18.31
C PRO A 131 11.61 -0.41 17.46
N GLY A 132 12.34 -0.01 16.42
CA GLY A 132 12.95 -0.92 15.45
C GLY A 132 11.96 -1.51 14.44
N GLY A 133 10.71 -1.04 14.40
CA GLY A 133 9.74 -1.38 13.36
C GLY A 133 10.13 -0.82 12.00
N LYS A 134 9.51 -1.33 10.94
CA LYS A 134 9.88 -1.03 9.54
C LYS A 134 8.77 -0.28 8.83
N PHE A 135 9.13 0.76 8.10
CA PHE A 135 8.26 1.40 7.13
C PHE A 135 8.78 1.14 5.72
N ALA A 136 8.00 0.46 4.89
CA ALA A 136 8.33 0.15 3.51
C ALA A 136 7.30 0.78 2.56
N PHE A 137 7.76 1.53 1.58
CA PHE A 137 6.87 2.14 0.59
C PHE A 137 7.50 2.15 -0.80
N ASN A 138 6.66 2.24 -1.81
CA ASN A 138 7.05 2.55 -3.17
C ASN A 138 6.11 3.60 -3.78
N THR A 139 6.59 4.26 -4.81
CA THR A 139 5.80 5.17 -5.62
C THR A 139 6.36 5.19 -7.04
N SER A 140 5.47 5.20 -8.03
CA SER A 140 5.82 5.42 -9.43
C SER A 140 5.78 6.91 -9.82
N PHE A 141 5.33 7.75 -8.89
CA PHE A 141 5.26 9.20 -9.07
C PHE A 141 6.11 9.88 -8.01
N TYR A 142 7.10 10.63 -8.43
CA TYR A 142 7.91 11.44 -7.53
C TYR A 142 8.26 12.78 -8.17
N GLU A 143 8.20 13.81 -7.37
CA GLU A 143 8.67 15.13 -7.74
C GLU A 143 10.13 15.28 -7.31
N GLY A 144 10.96 15.77 -8.21
CA GLY A 144 12.32 16.21 -7.89
C GLY A 144 13.45 15.19 -7.96
N GLY A 145 13.19 13.91 -8.24
CA GLY A 145 14.24 12.89 -8.40
C GLY A 145 14.56 12.52 -9.85
N GLN A 146 14.16 13.33 -10.82
CA GLN A 146 14.39 13.05 -12.23
C GLN A 146 15.81 13.50 -12.63
N HIS A 147 16.46 12.68 -13.48
CA HIS A 147 17.71 13.07 -14.12
C HIS A 147 17.57 14.45 -14.78
N GLU A 148 18.58 15.28 -14.64
CA GLU A 148 18.64 16.59 -15.28
C GLU A 148 18.31 16.46 -16.78
N GLY A 149 17.37 17.26 -17.28
CA GLY A 149 16.88 17.19 -18.66
C GLY A 149 15.73 16.20 -18.95
N SER A 150 15.43 15.27 -18.06
CA SER A 150 14.35 14.28 -18.30
C SER A 150 12.94 14.86 -18.06
N THR A 151 12.81 15.91 -17.28
CA THR A 151 11.53 16.58 -16.96
C THR A 151 10.79 17.03 -18.23
N ALA A 152 11.50 17.61 -19.19
CA ALA A 152 10.92 18.04 -20.47
C ALA A 152 10.43 16.85 -21.30
N PHE A 153 11.13 15.73 -21.27
CA PHE A 153 10.74 14.49 -21.96
C PHE A 153 9.46 13.93 -21.35
N TYR A 154 9.38 13.78 -20.03
CA TYR A 154 8.20 13.26 -19.33
C TYR A 154 6.99 14.17 -19.48
N SER A 155 7.16 15.49 -19.42
CA SER A 155 6.07 16.44 -19.66
C SER A 155 5.51 16.34 -21.08
N LYS A 156 6.37 16.22 -22.11
CA LYS A 156 5.94 16.00 -23.49
C LYS A 156 5.25 14.67 -23.67
N TRP A 157 5.76 13.61 -23.06
CA TRP A 157 5.18 12.28 -23.11
C TRP A 157 3.79 12.24 -22.47
N MET A 158 3.63 12.83 -21.28
CA MET A 158 2.34 12.96 -20.60
C MET A 158 1.32 13.74 -21.42
N LEU A 159 1.72 14.88 -21.99
CA LEU A 159 0.84 15.67 -22.86
C LEU A 159 0.41 14.91 -24.10
N LYS A 160 1.31 14.12 -24.69
CA LYS A 160 0.99 13.27 -25.84
C LYS A 160 0.05 12.13 -25.46
N ALA A 161 0.27 11.47 -24.32
CA ALA A 161 -0.60 10.42 -23.81
C ALA A 161 -2.02 10.94 -23.55
N MET A 162 -2.17 12.10 -22.91
CA MET A 162 -3.47 12.74 -22.67
C MET A 162 -4.21 13.14 -23.96
N ARG A 163 -3.49 13.45 -25.05
CA ARG A 163 -4.11 13.74 -26.35
C ARG A 163 -4.62 12.49 -27.07
N ILE A 164 -3.99 11.33 -26.82
CA ILE A 164 -4.39 10.05 -27.42
C ILE A 164 -5.61 9.47 -26.68
N LEU A 165 -5.73 9.78 -25.38
CA LEU A 165 -6.81 9.28 -24.52
C LEU A 165 -8.07 10.16 -24.52
N ARG A 166 -8.08 11.28 -25.25
CA ARG A 166 -9.26 12.12 -25.54
C ARG A 166 -9.92 11.71 -26.83
#